data_ba238d1d50cea067702f51fbb94fd97d
#
_entry.id   ba238d1d50cea067702f51fbb94fd97d
#
_cell.length_a   1.000
_cell.length_b   1.000
_cell.length_c   1.000
_cell.angle_alpha   90.00
_cell.angle_beta   90.00
_cell.angle_gamma   90.00
#
_symmetry.space_group_name_H-M   'P 1'
#
loop_
_entity.id
_entity.type
_entity.pdbx_description
1 polymer ?
#
loop_
_entity_poly.entity_id
_entity_poly.type
_entity_poly.pdbx_seq_one_letter_code
_entity_poly.pdbx_strand_id
1 'polypeptide(L)'
;MVIENDQIPISMIHAAFYPDEKMIWIEGIRVDKNFRKNGIAQKMISYLEKTAKSKNCKISRMLIASENEPSLTLAKKIGYKIISKWNYFSLESKLIDEEIGITSDTCIDSIDSFDKKNSHFIESWRWIPLTDQRLKKLNSEKKIFCQKDNEKIITLGIITESKSFENTIILELVSGANSEKMIKFTQNLAHQKNYSKIRILTELESLPSIKNLENKFPFYLMEKKL
;
A
#
# COMPACT_ATOMS: atom_id res chain seq x y z
N MET A 1 -12.02 6.12 -16.40
CA MET A 1 -12.87 5.64 -17.54
C MET A 1 -14.28 5.44 -17.00
N VAL A 2 -15.28 5.87 -17.77
CA VAL A 2 -16.70 5.72 -17.45
C VAL A 2 -17.37 5.02 -18.65
N ILE A 3 -18.39 4.20 -18.37
CA ILE A 3 -19.30 3.66 -19.38
C ILE A 3 -20.68 4.23 -19.09
N GLU A 4 -21.35 4.66 -20.14
CA GLU A 4 -22.69 5.23 -20.09
C GLU A 4 -23.67 4.37 -20.88
N ASN A 5 -24.93 4.40 -20.46
CA ASN A 5 -26.08 3.90 -21.18
C ASN A 5 -27.11 5.05 -21.30
N ASP A 6 -27.47 5.45 -22.50
CA ASP A 6 -28.35 6.59 -22.73
C ASP A 6 -27.95 7.86 -21.99
N GLN A 7 -26.63 8.20 -22.03
CA GLN A 7 -25.99 9.34 -21.35
C GLN A 7 -25.99 9.25 -19.80
N ILE A 8 -26.40 8.13 -19.24
CA ILE A 8 -26.37 7.90 -17.80
C ILE A 8 -25.14 7.04 -17.45
N PRO A 9 -24.24 7.51 -16.57
CA PRO A 9 -23.10 6.72 -16.13
C PRO A 9 -23.54 5.44 -15.41
N ILE A 10 -23.21 4.28 -15.96
CA ILE A 10 -23.54 2.97 -15.38
C ILE A 10 -22.36 2.27 -14.76
N SER A 11 -21.14 2.69 -15.07
CA SER A 11 -19.94 2.15 -14.45
C SER A 11 -18.76 3.11 -14.54
N MET A 12 -17.82 2.95 -13.59
CA MET A 12 -16.57 3.69 -13.57
C MET A 12 -15.41 2.80 -13.11
N ILE A 13 -14.20 3.15 -13.55
CA ILE A 13 -12.96 2.55 -13.12
C ILE A 13 -11.85 3.60 -13.17
N HIS A 14 -10.96 3.59 -12.18
CA HIS A 14 -9.77 4.42 -12.17
C HIS A 14 -8.53 3.58 -12.44
N ALA A 15 -7.55 4.16 -13.13
CA ALA A 15 -6.26 3.55 -13.35
C ALA A 15 -5.14 4.59 -13.22
N ALA A 16 -4.06 4.22 -12.55
CA ALA A 16 -2.83 4.98 -12.48
C ALA A 16 -1.72 4.24 -13.20
N PHE A 17 -0.96 4.95 -14.04
CA PHE A 17 0.16 4.39 -14.78
C PHE A 17 1.46 4.77 -14.08
N TYR A 18 2.35 3.80 -13.94
CA TYR A 18 3.69 3.93 -13.39
C TYR A 18 4.71 3.46 -14.45
N PRO A 19 5.14 4.36 -15.35
CA PRO A 19 5.98 3.99 -16.48
C PRO A 19 7.33 3.41 -16.06
N ASP A 20 7.95 3.97 -15.03
CA ASP A 20 9.27 3.55 -14.53
C ASP A 20 9.23 2.12 -13.98
N GLU A 21 8.12 1.77 -13.31
CA GLU A 21 7.86 0.44 -12.79
C GLU A 21 7.20 -0.49 -13.81
N LYS A 22 6.93 -0.01 -15.02
CA LYS A 22 6.19 -0.71 -16.10
C LYS A 22 4.87 -1.31 -15.62
N MET A 23 4.15 -0.58 -14.80
CA MET A 23 2.98 -1.04 -14.08
C MET A 23 1.74 -0.17 -14.36
N ILE A 24 0.57 -0.81 -14.40
CA ILE A 24 -0.72 -0.16 -14.22
C ILE A 24 -1.33 -0.59 -12.88
N TRP A 25 -1.84 0.38 -12.13
CA TRP A 25 -2.64 0.17 -10.94
C TRP A 25 -4.11 0.40 -11.26
N ILE A 26 -4.97 -0.57 -10.94
CA ILE A 26 -6.41 -0.51 -11.20
C ILE A 26 -7.15 -0.44 -9.87
N GLU A 27 -8.04 0.54 -9.74
CA GLU A 27 -8.80 0.79 -8.52
C GLU A 27 -10.17 1.41 -8.81
N GLY A 28 -11.03 1.53 -7.78
CA GLY A 28 -12.28 2.28 -7.86
C GLY A 28 -13.29 1.71 -8.85
N ILE A 29 -13.31 0.40 -9.05
CA ILE A 29 -14.26 -0.25 -9.95
C ILE A 29 -15.67 -0.17 -9.34
N ARG A 30 -16.58 0.47 -10.06
CA ARG A 30 -17.99 0.58 -9.67
C ARG A 30 -18.86 0.25 -10.87
N VAL A 31 -19.87 -0.57 -10.66
CA VAL A 31 -20.91 -0.89 -11.66
C VAL A 31 -22.26 -0.73 -10.97
N ASP A 32 -23.15 0.03 -11.59
CA ASP A 32 -24.52 0.19 -11.10
C ASP A 32 -25.16 -1.17 -10.85
N LYS A 33 -25.96 -1.27 -9.77
CA LYS A 33 -26.54 -2.54 -9.32
C LYS A 33 -27.39 -3.22 -10.40
N ASN A 34 -28.10 -2.46 -11.23
CA ASN A 34 -28.97 -2.96 -12.28
C ASN A 34 -28.19 -3.50 -13.48
N PHE A 35 -26.91 -3.14 -13.62
CA PHE A 35 -26.04 -3.54 -14.72
C PHE A 35 -24.96 -4.54 -14.31
N ARG A 36 -24.98 -5.01 -13.05
CA ARG A 36 -24.02 -6.03 -12.57
C ARG A 36 -24.25 -7.38 -13.24
N LYS A 37 -23.25 -8.26 -13.17
CA LYS A 37 -23.24 -9.62 -13.76
C LYS A 37 -23.28 -9.66 -15.30
N ASN A 38 -23.22 -8.53 -15.98
CA ASN A 38 -23.18 -8.41 -17.45
C ASN A 38 -21.75 -8.29 -18.02
N GLY A 39 -20.74 -8.61 -17.24
CA GLY A 39 -19.33 -8.59 -17.68
C GLY A 39 -18.72 -7.20 -17.82
N ILE A 40 -19.41 -6.12 -17.43
CA ILE A 40 -18.98 -4.72 -17.60
C ILE A 40 -17.62 -4.49 -16.95
N ALA A 41 -17.44 -4.85 -15.67
CA ALA A 41 -16.17 -4.69 -14.96
C ALA A 41 -15.01 -5.42 -15.67
N GLN A 42 -15.25 -6.64 -16.14
CA GLN A 42 -14.26 -7.42 -16.90
C GLN A 42 -13.87 -6.71 -18.20
N LYS A 43 -14.84 -6.18 -18.97
CA LYS A 43 -14.59 -5.42 -20.21
C LYS A 43 -13.74 -4.18 -19.94
N MET A 44 -14.05 -3.43 -18.86
CA MET A 44 -13.30 -2.24 -18.46
C MET A 44 -11.85 -2.57 -18.11
N ILE A 45 -11.63 -3.59 -17.28
CA ILE A 45 -10.27 -4.05 -16.90
C ILE A 45 -9.51 -4.46 -18.17
N SER A 46 -10.11 -5.28 -19.03
CA SER A 46 -9.45 -5.75 -20.27
C SER A 46 -9.08 -4.58 -21.21
N TYR A 47 -9.90 -3.55 -21.29
CA TYR A 47 -9.58 -2.34 -22.05
C TYR A 47 -8.36 -1.61 -21.48
N LEU A 48 -8.32 -1.41 -20.14
CA LEU A 48 -7.20 -0.78 -19.46
C LEU A 48 -5.91 -1.60 -19.59
N GLU A 49 -6.00 -2.92 -19.50
CA GLU A 49 -4.84 -3.83 -19.70
C GLU A 49 -4.27 -3.72 -21.12
N LYS A 50 -5.14 -3.64 -22.15
CA LYS A 50 -4.70 -3.41 -23.53
C LYS A 50 -4.01 -2.05 -23.68
N THR A 51 -4.60 -1.00 -23.10
CA THR A 51 -3.99 0.34 -23.06
C THR A 51 -2.64 0.32 -22.31
N ALA A 52 -2.55 -0.42 -21.23
CA ALA A 52 -1.30 -0.54 -20.47
C ALA A 52 -0.20 -1.24 -21.30
N LYS A 53 -0.55 -2.30 -22.03
CA LYS A 53 0.38 -2.97 -22.96
C LYS A 53 0.91 -2.01 -24.03
N SER A 54 0.06 -1.20 -24.63
CA SER A 54 0.48 -0.21 -25.64
C SER A 54 1.41 0.87 -25.05
N LYS A 55 1.34 1.10 -23.73
CA LYS A 55 2.23 1.96 -22.96
C LYS A 55 3.44 1.22 -22.33
N ASN A 56 3.73 0.01 -22.80
CA ASN A 56 4.86 -0.83 -22.34
C ASN A 56 4.78 -1.27 -20.88
N CYS A 57 3.60 -1.24 -20.23
CA CYS A 57 3.42 -1.87 -18.93
C CYS A 57 3.54 -3.40 -19.06
N LYS A 58 4.13 -4.02 -18.04
CA LYS A 58 4.34 -5.46 -17.96
C LYS A 58 3.48 -6.14 -16.91
N ILE A 59 3.00 -5.37 -15.95
CA ILE A 59 2.18 -5.87 -14.85
C ILE A 59 0.97 -4.97 -14.62
N SER A 60 -0.11 -5.59 -14.18
CA SER A 60 -1.31 -4.93 -13.67
C SER A 60 -1.52 -5.35 -12.22
N ARG A 61 -1.78 -4.38 -11.34
CA ARG A 61 -2.02 -4.61 -9.91
C ARG A 61 -3.32 -4.01 -9.45
N MET A 62 -3.88 -4.60 -8.41
CA MET A 62 -5.03 -4.09 -7.67
C MET A 62 -4.99 -4.58 -6.23
N LEU A 63 -5.60 -3.82 -5.32
CA LEU A 63 -5.79 -4.20 -3.94
C LEU A 63 -7.26 -4.51 -3.71
N ILE A 64 -7.55 -5.65 -3.11
CA ILE A 64 -8.93 -6.09 -2.84
C ILE A 64 -9.04 -6.47 -1.37
N ALA A 65 -10.02 -5.92 -0.66
CA ALA A 65 -10.35 -6.33 0.70
C ALA A 65 -10.68 -7.82 0.75
N SER A 66 -10.18 -8.52 1.77
CA SER A 66 -10.37 -9.98 1.90
C SER A 66 -11.83 -10.41 1.97
N GLU A 67 -12.71 -9.50 2.41
CA GLU A 67 -14.16 -9.72 2.52
C GLU A 67 -14.91 -9.48 1.21
N ASN A 68 -14.25 -8.91 0.18
CA ASN A 68 -14.88 -8.58 -1.10
C ASN A 68 -14.83 -9.77 -2.06
N GLU A 69 -15.54 -10.84 -1.73
CA GLU A 69 -15.62 -12.07 -2.50
C GLU A 69 -15.98 -11.85 -3.99
N PRO A 70 -16.95 -10.98 -4.36
CA PRO A 70 -17.26 -10.76 -5.77
C PRO A 70 -16.07 -10.21 -6.56
N SER A 71 -15.31 -9.27 -5.99
CA SER A 71 -14.13 -8.69 -6.64
C SER A 71 -12.97 -9.69 -6.71
N LEU A 72 -12.76 -10.49 -5.65
CA LEU A 72 -11.74 -11.55 -5.63
C LEU A 72 -12.03 -12.61 -6.70
N THR A 73 -13.28 -13.06 -6.79
CA THR A 73 -13.72 -14.03 -7.79
C THR A 73 -13.50 -13.51 -9.22
N LEU A 74 -13.90 -12.25 -9.48
CA LEU A 74 -13.67 -11.63 -10.78
C LEU A 74 -12.17 -11.54 -11.10
N ALA A 75 -11.36 -11.03 -10.17
CA ALA A 75 -9.93 -10.87 -10.38
C ALA A 75 -9.24 -12.21 -10.69
N LYS A 76 -9.51 -13.24 -9.90
CA LYS A 76 -9.00 -14.60 -10.15
C LYS A 76 -9.43 -15.13 -11.51
N LYS A 77 -10.71 -14.98 -11.88
CA LYS A 77 -11.27 -15.41 -13.17
C LYS A 77 -10.55 -14.77 -14.36
N ILE A 78 -10.14 -13.52 -14.25
CA ILE A 78 -9.46 -12.81 -15.35
C ILE A 78 -7.93 -12.87 -15.26
N GLY A 79 -7.40 -13.76 -14.41
CA GLY A 79 -5.99 -14.14 -14.39
C GLY A 79 -5.10 -13.43 -13.38
N TYR A 80 -5.68 -12.66 -12.43
CA TYR A 80 -4.90 -12.12 -11.31
C TYR A 80 -4.62 -13.20 -10.28
N LYS A 81 -3.42 -13.13 -9.70
CA LYS A 81 -2.97 -13.99 -8.60
C LYS A 81 -2.72 -13.13 -7.36
N ILE A 82 -3.00 -13.67 -6.19
CA ILE A 82 -2.60 -13.07 -4.93
C ILE A 82 -1.08 -13.19 -4.84
N ILE A 83 -0.39 -12.08 -4.63
CA ILE A 83 1.07 -12.04 -4.43
C ILE A 83 1.44 -11.74 -2.99
N SER A 84 0.59 -11.03 -2.23
CA SER A 84 0.75 -10.86 -0.78
C SER A 84 -0.56 -10.54 -0.08
N LYS A 85 -0.57 -10.71 1.25
CA LYS A 85 -1.66 -10.34 2.16
C LYS A 85 -1.17 -9.22 3.07
N TRP A 86 -1.93 -8.16 3.16
CA TRP A 86 -1.61 -6.98 3.94
C TRP A 86 -2.61 -6.79 5.07
N ASN A 87 -2.12 -6.76 6.28
CA ASN A 87 -2.91 -6.42 7.44
C ASN A 87 -2.96 -4.90 7.60
N TYR A 88 -4.12 -4.41 8.03
CA TYR A 88 -4.39 -3.00 8.18
C TYR A 88 -4.85 -2.69 9.60
N PHE A 89 -4.16 -1.74 10.22
CA PHE A 89 -4.49 -1.25 11.55
C PHE A 89 -4.63 0.27 11.52
N SER A 90 -5.39 0.79 12.48
CA SER A 90 -5.57 2.22 12.69
C SER A 90 -5.27 2.56 14.15
N LEU A 91 -4.62 3.71 14.36
CA LEU A 91 -4.24 4.19 15.67
C LEU A 91 -4.28 5.71 15.68
N GLU A 92 -4.62 6.32 16.81
CA GLU A 92 -4.53 7.77 16.97
C GLU A 92 -3.11 8.22 17.27
N SER A 93 -2.77 9.43 16.83
CA SER A 93 -1.51 10.07 17.20
C SER A 93 -1.47 10.37 18.69
N LYS A 94 -0.30 10.32 19.27
CA LYS A 94 -0.10 10.55 20.70
C LYS A 94 1.29 11.10 20.96
N LEU A 95 1.41 12.08 21.82
CA LEU A 95 2.70 12.49 22.38
C LEU A 95 3.27 11.34 23.22
N ILE A 96 4.50 10.97 22.94
CA ILE A 96 5.27 9.96 23.67
C ILE A 96 6.54 10.62 24.18
N ASP A 97 6.63 10.72 25.48
CA ASP A 97 7.73 11.39 26.18
C ASP A 97 8.78 10.34 26.60
N GLU A 98 9.26 9.56 25.63
CA GLU A 98 10.36 8.61 25.81
C GLU A 98 11.24 8.59 24.55
N GLU A 99 12.55 8.39 24.74
CA GLU A 99 13.47 8.20 23.63
C GLU A 99 13.27 6.82 23.01
N ILE A 100 12.93 6.76 21.75
CA ILE A 100 12.51 5.50 21.10
C ILE A 100 13.66 4.82 20.33
N GLY A 101 14.75 5.55 20.04
CA GLY A 101 15.91 4.99 19.35
C GLY A 101 15.65 4.58 17.89
N ILE A 102 14.76 5.29 17.21
CA ILE A 102 14.47 5.15 15.77
C ILE A 102 15.16 6.29 15.03
N THR A 103 15.82 6.01 13.92
CA THR A 103 16.53 7.00 13.10
C THR A 103 16.18 6.88 11.62
N SER A 104 16.39 7.96 10.86
CA SER A 104 16.32 7.97 9.40
C SER A 104 17.70 8.02 8.72
N ASP A 105 18.76 8.35 9.47
CA ASP A 105 20.01 8.83 8.86
C ASP A 105 20.92 7.72 8.34
N THR A 106 20.81 6.50 8.88
CA THR A 106 21.73 5.40 8.53
C THR A 106 21.04 4.14 8.02
N CYS A 107 19.75 4.23 7.69
CA CYS A 107 18.98 3.03 7.32
C CYS A 107 19.40 2.45 5.97
N ILE A 108 19.83 3.30 5.03
CA ILE A 108 20.09 2.88 3.65
C ILE A 108 21.32 2.00 3.49
N ASP A 109 22.36 2.25 4.28
CA ASP A 109 23.63 1.51 4.19
C ASP A 109 23.48 0.02 4.54
N SER A 110 22.43 -0.31 5.28
CA SER A 110 22.10 -1.66 5.70
C SER A 110 20.92 -2.29 4.93
N ILE A 111 20.30 -1.53 4.01
CA ILE A 111 19.13 -1.99 3.23
C ILE A 111 19.51 -3.01 2.15
N ASP A 112 20.79 -3.09 1.75
CA ASP A 112 21.23 -4.12 0.80
C ASP A 112 21.08 -5.55 1.31
N SER A 113 20.97 -5.74 2.63
CA SER A 113 20.59 -7.01 3.26
C SER A 113 19.08 -7.32 3.22
N PHE A 114 18.27 -6.36 2.74
CA PHE A 114 16.83 -6.49 2.69
C PHE A 114 16.39 -7.15 1.37
N ASP A 115 15.54 -8.16 1.42
CA ASP A 115 15.01 -8.81 0.21
C ASP A 115 14.13 -7.84 -0.58
N LYS A 116 14.76 -7.11 -1.51
CA LYS A 116 14.09 -6.15 -2.39
C LYS A 116 13.16 -6.82 -3.41
N LYS A 117 13.34 -8.12 -3.66
CA LYS A 117 12.74 -8.80 -4.80
C LYS A 117 11.21 -8.83 -4.78
N ASN A 118 10.63 -8.74 -3.60
CA ASN A 118 9.17 -8.70 -3.39
C ASN A 118 8.70 -7.46 -2.63
N SER A 119 9.60 -6.50 -2.39
CA SER A 119 9.27 -5.32 -1.60
C SER A 119 8.44 -4.33 -2.38
N HIS A 120 7.53 -3.68 -1.69
CA HIS A 120 6.64 -2.67 -2.21
C HIS A 120 6.83 -1.37 -1.45
N PHE A 121 6.40 -0.30 -2.05
CA PHE A 121 6.25 1.01 -1.43
C PHE A 121 4.78 1.43 -1.55
N ILE A 122 4.19 1.90 -0.47
CA ILE A 122 2.80 2.32 -0.45
C ILE A 122 2.71 3.83 -0.65
N GLU A 123 2.23 4.24 -1.81
CA GLU A 123 1.93 5.64 -2.12
C GLU A 123 0.44 5.81 -2.39
N SER A 124 -0.23 6.64 -1.60
CA SER A 124 -1.66 6.95 -1.80
C SER A 124 -2.54 5.70 -1.93
N TRP A 125 -2.32 4.71 -1.06
CA TRP A 125 -3.05 3.43 -1.07
C TRP A 125 -2.80 2.55 -2.30
N ARG A 126 -1.59 2.70 -2.91
CA ARG A 126 -1.14 1.90 -4.06
C ARG A 126 0.19 1.25 -3.74
N TRP A 127 0.31 -0.05 -4.01
CA TRP A 127 1.50 -0.86 -3.78
C TRP A 127 2.36 -0.88 -5.04
N ILE A 128 3.37 -0.03 -5.03
CA ILE A 128 4.28 0.18 -6.15
C ILE A 128 5.56 -0.65 -5.90
N PRO A 129 6.15 -1.30 -6.91
CA PRO A 129 7.43 -1.99 -6.74
C PRO A 129 8.49 -1.05 -6.18
N LEU A 130 9.23 -1.50 -5.17
CA LEU A 130 10.31 -0.73 -4.56
C LEU A 130 11.59 -0.91 -5.39
N THR A 131 11.81 -0.02 -6.36
CA THR A 131 13.03 0.03 -7.16
C THR A 131 14.17 0.74 -6.41
N ASP A 132 15.44 0.50 -6.81
CA ASP A 132 16.59 1.21 -6.22
C ASP A 132 16.46 2.74 -6.35
N GLN A 133 15.94 3.22 -7.49
CA GLN A 133 15.70 4.65 -7.70
C GLN A 133 14.65 5.17 -6.70
N ARG A 134 13.56 4.43 -6.49
CA ARG A 134 12.51 4.78 -5.51
C ARG A 134 13.06 4.78 -4.09
N LEU A 135 13.85 3.78 -3.75
CA LEU A 135 14.50 3.67 -2.46
C LEU A 135 15.42 4.86 -2.16
N LYS A 136 16.28 5.23 -3.12
CA LYS A 136 17.14 6.42 -3.02
C LYS A 136 16.33 7.69 -2.79
N LYS A 137 15.20 7.85 -3.51
CA LYS A 137 14.30 8.98 -3.35
C LYS A 137 13.68 9.02 -1.95
N LEU A 138 13.14 7.90 -1.47
CA LEU A 138 12.55 7.82 -0.12
C LEU A 138 13.56 8.16 0.97
N ASN A 139 14.80 7.72 0.79
CA ASN A 139 15.88 8.05 1.72
C ASN A 139 16.24 9.54 1.69
N SER A 140 16.41 10.13 0.51
CA SER A 140 16.68 11.57 0.38
C SER A 140 15.55 12.44 0.97
N GLU A 141 14.32 11.94 0.94
CA GLU A 141 13.15 12.56 1.54
C GLU A 141 12.99 12.24 3.05
N LYS A 142 13.94 11.51 3.65
CA LYS A 142 13.91 11.06 5.07
C LYS A 142 12.60 10.35 5.44
N LYS A 143 12.10 9.46 4.57
CA LYS A 143 10.87 8.69 4.76
C LYS A 143 11.11 7.26 5.24
N ILE A 144 12.38 6.81 5.25
CA ILE A 144 12.77 5.49 5.72
C ILE A 144 13.28 5.64 7.15
N PHE A 145 12.73 4.83 8.04
CA PHE A 145 13.07 4.82 9.46
C PHE A 145 13.44 3.42 9.89
N CYS A 146 14.47 3.31 10.72
CA CYS A 146 14.91 2.01 11.20
C CYS A 146 15.38 2.05 12.66
N GLN A 147 15.34 0.90 13.28
CA GLN A 147 16.09 0.60 14.50
C GLN A 147 17.19 -0.39 14.17
N LYS A 148 18.39 -0.14 14.70
CA LYS A 148 19.54 -1.04 14.57
C LYS A 148 19.89 -1.65 15.91
N ASP A 149 20.41 -2.85 15.84
CA ASP A 149 21.14 -3.51 16.93
C ASP A 149 22.45 -4.05 16.36
N ASN A 150 23.60 -3.60 16.90
CA ASN A 150 24.94 -3.98 16.42
C ASN A 150 25.04 -3.90 14.88
N GLU A 151 24.74 -2.75 14.29
CA GLU A 151 24.77 -2.47 12.84
C GLU A 151 23.72 -3.23 12.00
N LYS A 152 22.94 -4.13 12.57
CA LYS A 152 21.85 -4.84 11.87
C LYS A 152 20.52 -4.12 12.06
N ILE A 153 19.79 -3.95 10.96
CA ILE A 153 18.40 -3.46 11.02
C ILE A 153 17.53 -4.55 11.65
N ILE A 154 16.90 -4.22 12.77
CA ILE A 154 15.95 -5.10 13.47
C ILE A 154 14.50 -4.68 13.25
N THR A 155 14.28 -3.42 12.88
CA THR A 155 12.96 -2.91 12.52
C THR A 155 13.09 -1.87 11.43
N LEU A 156 12.26 -1.96 10.40
CA LEU A 156 12.23 -1.05 9.27
C LEU A 156 10.80 -0.60 8.99
N GLY A 157 10.61 0.69 8.82
CA GLY A 157 9.35 1.30 8.43
C GLY A 157 9.53 2.40 7.40
N ILE A 158 8.54 2.56 6.53
CA ILE A 158 8.43 3.70 5.62
C ILE A 158 7.24 4.54 6.07
N ILE A 159 7.49 5.82 6.33
CA ILE A 159 6.45 6.74 6.82
C ILE A 159 6.17 7.79 5.76
N THR A 160 4.90 7.88 5.37
CA THR A 160 4.43 8.81 4.34
C THR A 160 3.17 9.54 4.76
N GLU A 161 2.95 10.71 4.18
CA GLU A 161 1.72 11.46 4.34
C GLU A 161 0.64 10.89 3.43
N SER A 162 -0.57 10.72 3.94
CA SER A 162 -1.67 10.24 3.13
C SER A 162 -2.26 11.35 2.27
N LYS A 163 -2.33 11.12 0.95
CA LYS A 163 -3.05 12.01 0.03
C LYS A 163 -4.54 11.67 -0.06
N SER A 164 -4.93 10.50 0.44
CA SER A 164 -6.30 9.97 0.32
C SER A 164 -7.12 10.12 1.59
N PHE A 165 -6.47 10.37 2.72
CA PHE A 165 -7.11 10.51 4.02
C PHE A 165 -6.57 11.74 4.72
N GLU A 166 -7.46 12.66 5.06
CA GLU A 166 -7.11 13.88 5.78
C GLU A 166 -6.48 13.57 7.14
N ASN A 167 -5.56 14.43 7.56
CA ASN A 167 -4.90 14.38 8.87
C ASN A 167 -4.34 12.99 9.24
N THR A 168 -3.81 12.27 8.25
CA THR A 168 -3.36 10.88 8.42
C THR A 168 -1.96 10.69 7.84
N ILE A 169 -1.10 10.01 8.59
CA ILE A 169 0.14 9.41 8.07
C ILE A 169 -0.02 7.89 7.91
N ILE A 170 0.76 7.34 7.00
CA ILE A 170 0.83 5.91 6.74
C ILE A 170 2.18 5.40 7.22
N LEU A 171 2.17 4.38 8.06
CA LEU A 171 3.31 3.55 8.39
C LEU A 171 3.21 2.26 7.59
N GLU A 172 4.09 2.07 6.63
CA GLU A 172 4.38 0.76 6.07
C GLU A 172 5.42 0.10 6.96
N LEU A 173 4.98 -0.86 7.77
CA LEU A 173 5.87 -1.61 8.65
C LEU A 173 6.39 -2.83 7.88
N VAL A 174 7.63 -2.73 7.44
CA VAL A 174 8.25 -3.67 6.49
C VAL A 174 8.81 -4.89 7.22
N SER A 175 9.46 -4.69 8.37
CA SER A 175 9.96 -5.76 9.23
C SER A 175 9.97 -5.30 10.68
N GLY A 176 9.95 -6.26 11.64
CA GLY A 176 10.00 -5.80 12.99
C GLY A 176 10.02 -6.77 14.12
N ALA A 177 11.24 -7.06 14.63
CA ALA A 177 11.39 -7.63 15.98
C ALA A 177 10.87 -6.64 17.06
N ASN A 178 10.98 -5.33 16.82
CA ASN A 178 10.53 -4.25 17.73
C ASN A 178 9.46 -3.34 17.07
N SER A 179 8.45 -3.94 16.48
CA SER A 179 7.37 -3.20 15.82
C SER A 179 6.66 -2.22 16.75
N GLU A 180 6.57 -2.51 18.06
CA GLU A 180 6.00 -1.61 19.05
C GLU A 180 6.73 -0.26 19.10
N LYS A 181 8.07 -0.26 19.10
CA LYS A 181 8.87 0.97 19.12
C LYS A 181 8.65 1.79 17.84
N MET A 182 8.59 1.16 16.67
CA MET A 182 8.31 1.85 15.42
C MET A 182 6.91 2.47 15.41
N ILE A 183 5.92 1.78 15.94
CA ILE A 183 4.54 2.29 16.02
C ILE A 183 4.48 3.47 17.00
N LYS A 184 5.10 3.38 18.18
CA LYS A 184 5.19 4.49 19.15
C LYS A 184 5.92 5.70 18.57
N PHE A 185 7.04 5.48 17.87
CA PHE A 185 7.76 6.53 17.17
C PHE A 185 6.84 7.24 16.16
N THR A 186 6.10 6.44 15.38
CA THR A 186 5.18 6.99 14.38
C THR A 186 4.03 7.77 15.03
N GLN A 187 3.53 7.34 16.20
CA GLN A 187 2.52 8.08 16.97
C GLN A 187 3.05 9.47 17.38
N ASN A 188 4.27 9.51 17.91
CA ASN A 188 4.90 10.74 18.34
C ASN A 188 5.17 11.68 17.15
N LEU A 189 5.73 11.15 16.07
CA LEU A 189 5.97 11.89 14.83
C LEU A 189 4.67 12.47 14.24
N ALA A 190 3.59 11.69 14.24
CA ALA A 190 2.28 12.14 13.79
C ALA A 190 1.77 13.29 14.65
N HIS A 191 1.86 13.16 15.97
CA HIS A 191 1.45 14.20 16.92
C HIS A 191 2.25 15.50 16.71
N GLN A 192 3.58 15.42 16.62
CA GLN A 192 4.46 16.57 16.39
C GLN A 192 4.17 17.30 15.07
N LYS A 193 3.72 16.55 14.05
CA LYS A 193 3.33 17.09 12.74
C LYS A 193 1.84 17.46 12.63
N ASN A 194 1.09 17.45 13.72
CA ASN A 194 -0.35 17.76 13.78
C ASN A 194 -1.23 16.80 12.95
N TYR A 195 -0.80 15.57 12.74
CA TYR A 195 -1.68 14.52 12.21
C TYR A 195 -2.44 13.84 13.36
N SER A 196 -3.72 13.59 13.17
CA SER A 196 -4.57 12.94 14.18
C SER A 196 -4.53 11.43 14.15
N LYS A 197 -4.21 10.84 13.00
CA LYS A 197 -4.31 9.39 12.78
C LYS A 197 -3.08 8.80 12.10
N ILE A 198 -2.85 7.53 12.44
CA ILE A 198 -1.87 6.67 11.80
C ILE A 198 -2.61 5.48 11.20
N ARG A 199 -2.24 5.12 9.98
CA ARG A 199 -2.63 3.88 9.35
C ARG A 199 -1.41 3.00 9.19
N ILE A 200 -1.46 1.79 9.73
CA ILE A 200 -0.36 0.85 9.71
C ILE A 200 -0.72 -0.26 8.72
N LEU A 201 0.15 -0.47 7.75
CA LEU A 201 0.04 -1.49 6.72
C LEU A 201 1.26 -2.39 6.80
N THR A 202 1.05 -3.69 6.87
CA THR A 202 2.13 -4.66 7.06
C THR A 202 1.75 -6.04 6.56
N GLU A 203 2.73 -6.82 6.12
CA GLU A 203 2.60 -8.25 5.84
C GLU A 203 2.75 -9.11 7.11
N LEU A 204 3.19 -8.53 8.24
CA LEU A 204 3.29 -9.24 9.51
C LEU A 204 1.91 -9.77 9.93
N GLU A 205 1.86 -11.04 10.35
CA GLU A 205 0.60 -11.69 10.73
C GLU A 205 -0.02 -11.08 11.97
N SER A 206 0.80 -10.59 12.89
CA SER A 206 0.37 -9.98 14.14
C SER A 206 1.26 -8.81 14.53
N LEU A 207 0.69 -7.86 15.23
CA LEU A 207 1.40 -6.77 15.91
C LEU A 207 1.33 -6.95 17.42
N PRO A 208 2.26 -6.35 18.18
CA PRO A 208 2.20 -6.36 19.64
C PRO A 208 0.90 -5.72 20.13
N SER A 209 0.52 -6.07 21.37
CA SER A 209 -0.65 -5.46 22.01
C SER A 209 -0.37 -4.00 22.36
N ILE A 210 -0.95 -3.10 21.58
CA ILE A 210 -0.87 -1.65 21.79
C ILE A 210 -2.27 -1.14 22.13
N LYS A 211 -2.34 -0.33 23.19
CA LYS A 211 -3.62 0.26 23.63
C LYS A 211 -4.27 1.05 22.49
N ASN A 212 -5.54 0.81 22.23
CA ASN A 212 -6.35 1.45 21.19
C ASN A 212 -5.91 1.14 19.74
N LEU A 213 -5.07 0.14 19.52
CA LEU A 213 -4.77 -0.34 18.18
C LEU A 213 -6.00 -1.07 17.63
N GLU A 214 -6.61 -0.50 16.61
CA GLU A 214 -7.76 -1.09 15.94
C GLU A 214 -7.30 -1.97 14.78
N ASN A 215 -7.59 -3.26 14.85
CA ASN A 215 -7.43 -4.16 13.71
C ASN A 215 -8.61 -3.96 12.76
N LYS A 216 -8.30 -3.67 11.52
CA LYS A 216 -9.26 -3.56 10.41
C LYS A 216 -9.24 -4.86 9.59
N PHE A 217 -9.94 -4.89 8.48
CA PHE A 217 -9.91 -6.05 7.59
C PHE A 217 -8.61 -6.07 6.75
N PRO A 218 -8.06 -7.25 6.46
CA PRO A 218 -6.88 -7.37 5.60
C PRO A 218 -7.23 -7.20 4.13
N PHE A 219 -6.18 -6.98 3.33
CA PHE A 219 -6.26 -6.86 1.88
C PHE A 219 -5.40 -7.92 1.18
N TYR A 220 -5.78 -8.28 -0.02
CA TYR A 220 -4.95 -9.05 -0.94
C TYR A 220 -4.41 -8.12 -2.03
N LEU A 221 -3.08 -8.05 -2.15
CA LEU A 221 -2.43 -7.48 -3.31
C LEU A 221 -2.46 -8.51 -4.42
N MET A 222 -3.06 -8.15 -5.53
CA MET A 222 -3.23 -9.03 -6.66
C MET A 222 -2.48 -8.51 -7.88
N GLU A 223 -1.82 -9.40 -8.59
CA GLU A 223 -1.02 -9.08 -9.77
C GLU A 223 -1.37 -9.98 -10.94
N LYS A 224 -1.29 -9.40 -12.14
CA LYS A 224 -1.36 -10.10 -13.42
C LYS A 224 -0.24 -9.61 -14.33
N LYS A 225 0.49 -10.53 -14.97
CA LYS A 225 1.41 -10.23 -16.08
C LYS A 225 0.59 -9.88 -17.32
N LEU A 226 0.97 -8.79 -17.98
CA LEU A 226 0.29 -8.28 -19.17
C LEU A 226 0.90 -8.82 -20.47
#